data_3955a438487764ae3e101e544b12c0b8
#
_entry.id   3955a438487764ae3e101e544b12c0b8
#
_cell.length_a   1.000
_cell.length_b   1.000
_cell.length_c   1.000
_cell.angle_alpha   90.00
_cell.angle_beta   90.00
_cell.angle_gamma   90.00
#
_symmetry.space_group_name_H-M   'P 1'
#
loop_
_entity.id
_entity.type
_entity.pdbx_description
1 polymer ?
#
loop_
_entity_poly.entity_id
_entity_poly.type
_entity_poly.pdbx_seq_one_letter_code
_entity_poly.pdbx_strand_id
1 'polypeptide(L)'
;MCIRDSRIGDYVVIQRAGDVIPQVLSVEKERRSAGSAEYDFPHYCPECGAHAIREEDEAVRRCTGGLSCPAQAIERLKHFVSREAFNIEGLGSKIIEQFFNEGILRSPADIFSLERRNFGSDDLFSTGEGLHLENREGWGKKSAENLFRAINERRNITLPRFIYALGIRQVGAATSLLIAQNYGSFANFMQQMQAENLEKLLSIDGIGEAMAKDIVEFFKEAHNIKIINELLSEVKVADFQDTANHNSPLSGKTVVFTGTLENMTRAEAKAKALGMGAKVAGSVSAHTDYVIMGADAGSKAKKAQELGVKILSEAEFLSLVNG
;
A
#
# COMPACT_ATOMS: atom_id res chain seq x y z
N MET A 1 -11.92 -21.10 17.89
CA MET A 1 -11.60 -22.40 17.23
C MET A 1 -10.71 -22.14 16.04
N CYS A 2 -9.61 -22.83 15.92
CA CYS A 2 -8.72 -22.68 14.79
C CYS A 2 -9.25 -23.52 13.62
N ILE A 3 -9.37 -22.93 12.43
CA ILE A 3 -9.73 -23.64 11.17
C ILE A 3 -8.84 -24.88 10.92
N ARG A 4 -7.71 -24.99 11.61
CA ARG A 4 -6.74 -26.08 11.58
C ARG A 4 -7.21 -27.37 12.25
N ASP A 5 -8.25 -27.30 13.09
CA ASP A 5 -8.84 -28.48 13.72
C ASP A 5 -9.83 -29.19 12.80
N SER A 6 -10.17 -28.56 11.68
CA SER A 6 -11.03 -29.17 10.65
C SER A 6 -10.21 -30.03 9.70
N ARG A 7 -10.81 -31.12 9.24
CA ARG A 7 -10.25 -32.07 8.28
C ARG A 7 -11.11 -32.11 7.02
N ILE A 8 -10.51 -32.50 5.92
CA ILE A 8 -11.26 -32.69 4.67
C ILE A 8 -12.33 -33.75 4.89
N GLY A 9 -13.59 -33.42 4.58
CA GLY A 9 -14.74 -34.29 4.79
C GLY A 9 -15.44 -34.15 6.15
N ASP A 10 -14.98 -33.24 7.03
CA ASP A 10 -15.70 -32.93 8.27
C ASP A 10 -17.04 -32.24 8.01
N TYR A 11 -18.02 -32.56 8.85
CA TYR A 11 -19.25 -31.77 8.97
C TYR A 11 -18.96 -30.56 9.85
N VAL A 12 -19.30 -29.38 9.35
CA VAL A 12 -19.02 -28.12 10.05
C VAL A 12 -20.28 -27.28 10.22
N VAL A 13 -20.38 -26.61 11.36
CA VAL A 13 -21.38 -25.57 11.59
C VAL A 13 -20.86 -24.25 11.05
N ILE A 14 -21.59 -23.64 10.16
CA ILE A 14 -21.24 -22.34 9.59
C ILE A 14 -22.18 -21.25 10.08
N GLN A 15 -21.65 -20.06 10.31
CA GLN A 15 -22.44 -18.88 10.57
C GLN A 15 -22.12 -17.79 9.55
N ARG A 16 -23.03 -16.86 9.37
CA ARG A 16 -22.80 -15.66 8.59
C ARG A 16 -22.07 -14.63 9.46
N ALA A 17 -20.81 -14.31 9.12
CA ALA A 17 -20.08 -13.21 9.75
C ALA A 17 -20.37 -11.93 8.99
N GLY A 18 -21.11 -11.00 9.59
CA GLY A 18 -21.66 -9.86 8.89
C GLY A 18 -22.70 -10.28 7.83
N ASP A 19 -22.85 -9.47 6.77
CA ASP A 19 -23.89 -9.77 5.76
C ASP A 19 -23.47 -10.72 4.64
N VAL A 20 -22.19 -11.07 4.50
CA VAL A 20 -21.70 -11.72 3.27
C VAL A 20 -20.80 -12.94 3.46
N ILE A 21 -19.99 -13.03 4.53
CA ILE A 21 -18.91 -14.03 4.60
C ILE A 21 -19.30 -15.22 5.49
N PRO A 22 -19.39 -16.47 4.96
CA PRO A 22 -19.57 -17.64 5.79
C PRO A 22 -18.31 -17.94 6.61
N GLN A 23 -18.50 -18.18 7.90
CA GLN A 23 -17.43 -18.53 8.84
C GLN A 23 -17.73 -19.87 9.48
N VAL A 24 -16.73 -20.77 9.52
CA VAL A 24 -16.83 -22.02 10.28
C VAL A 24 -16.83 -21.74 11.77
N LEU A 25 -17.91 -22.10 12.45
CA LEU A 25 -18.09 -21.90 13.89
C LEU A 25 -17.53 -23.09 14.68
N SER A 26 -17.87 -24.31 14.27
CA SER A 26 -17.45 -25.53 14.94
C SER A 26 -17.37 -26.70 13.97
N VAL A 27 -16.69 -27.78 14.40
CA VAL A 27 -16.64 -29.07 13.72
C VAL A 27 -17.45 -30.09 14.52
N GLU A 28 -18.33 -30.84 13.87
CA GLU A 28 -19.06 -31.97 14.46
C GLU A 28 -18.14 -33.20 14.49
N LYS A 29 -17.28 -33.29 15.52
CA LYS A 29 -16.27 -34.35 15.65
C LYS A 29 -16.88 -35.75 15.70
N GLU A 30 -18.09 -35.88 16.22
CA GLU A 30 -18.85 -37.15 16.31
C GLU A 30 -19.21 -37.71 14.91
N ARG A 31 -19.30 -36.87 13.92
CA ARG A 31 -19.60 -37.25 12.52
C ARG A 31 -18.36 -37.39 11.66
N ARG A 32 -17.18 -37.21 12.24
CA ARG A 32 -15.90 -37.32 11.54
C ARG A 32 -15.62 -38.77 11.13
N SER A 33 -15.23 -38.97 9.87
CA SER A 33 -14.80 -40.27 9.37
C SER A 33 -13.57 -40.79 10.13
N ALA A 34 -13.58 -42.09 10.51
CA ALA A 34 -12.47 -42.69 11.27
C ALA A 34 -11.11 -42.65 10.53
N GLY A 35 -11.12 -42.52 9.22
CA GLY A 35 -9.89 -42.44 8.39
C GLY A 35 -9.48 -41.02 7.99
N SER A 36 -10.13 -39.97 8.52
CA SER A 36 -9.79 -38.59 8.15
C SER A 36 -8.44 -38.19 8.77
N ALA A 37 -7.51 -37.75 7.91
CA ALA A 37 -6.22 -37.23 8.34
C ALA A 37 -6.27 -35.70 8.55
N GLU A 38 -5.38 -35.20 9.41
CA GLU A 38 -5.16 -33.77 9.54
C GLU A 38 -4.61 -33.22 8.22
N TYR A 39 -5.02 -31.98 7.89
CA TYR A 39 -4.49 -31.34 6.70
C TYR A 39 -3.05 -30.85 6.99
N ASP A 40 -2.12 -31.39 6.22
CA ASP A 40 -0.74 -30.93 6.28
C ASP A 40 -0.56 -29.70 5.38
N PHE A 41 -0.31 -28.56 6.00
CA PHE A 41 -0.08 -27.33 5.27
C PHE A 41 1.29 -27.34 4.60
N PRO A 42 1.40 -26.93 3.32
CA PRO A 42 2.66 -26.94 2.61
C PRO A 42 3.80 -26.24 3.39
N HIS A 43 4.90 -26.92 3.60
CA HIS A 43 6.12 -26.36 4.20
C HIS A 43 7.02 -25.69 3.16
N TYR A 44 6.72 -25.89 1.88
CA TYR A 44 7.41 -25.31 0.75
C TYR A 44 6.41 -24.65 -0.18
N CYS A 45 6.84 -23.54 -0.78
CA CYS A 45 6.01 -22.81 -1.73
C CYS A 45 5.80 -23.65 -3.01
N PRO A 46 4.57 -23.85 -3.49
CA PRO A 46 4.31 -24.63 -4.71
C PRO A 46 4.85 -23.96 -5.97
N GLU A 47 5.04 -22.63 -5.96
CA GLU A 47 5.50 -21.86 -7.13
C GLU A 47 7.03 -21.81 -7.26
N CYS A 48 7.77 -21.69 -6.15
CA CYS A 48 9.21 -21.46 -6.20
C CYS A 48 10.03 -22.44 -5.35
N GLY A 49 9.41 -23.36 -4.62
CA GLY A 49 10.09 -24.31 -3.75
C GLY A 49 10.74 -23.74 -2.49
N ALA A 50 10.71 -22.44 -2.28
CA ALA A 50 11.24 -21.83 -1.06
C ALA A 50 10.41 -22.24 0.18
N HIS A 51 11.02 -22.17 1.36
CA HIS A 51 10.32 -22.45 2.60
C HIS A 51 9.06 -21.58 2.75
N ALA A 52 7.99 -22.20 3.26
CA ALA A 52 6.78 -21.52 3.68
C ALA A 52 6.73 -21.51 5.19
N ILE A 53 7.15 -20.43 5.81
CA ILE A 53 7.22 -20.28 7.27
C ILE A 53 5.92 -19.70 7.84
N ARG A 54 5.67 -19.99 9.08
CA ARG A 54 4.61 -19.43 9.90
C ARG A 54 5.23 -18.87 11.17
N GLU A 55 5.03 -17.61 11.43
CA GLU A 55 5.42 -17.01 12.70
C GLU A 55 4.49 -17.49 13.83
N GLU A 56 4.97 -17.50 15.09
CA GLU A 56 4.26 -18.10 16.21
C GLU A 56 2.85 -17.51 16.41
N ASP A 57 2.69 -16.20 16.19
CA ASP A 57 1.43 -15.50 16.38
C ASP A 57 0.58 -15.39 15.11
N GLU A 58 1.06 -15.89 13.97
CA GLU A 58 0.32 -15.81 12.71
C GLU A 58 -0.41 -17.11 12.35
N ALA A 59 -1.61 -16.94 11.77
CA ALA A 59 -2.39 -18.05 11.25
C ALA A 59 -1.90 -18.56 9.89
N VAL A 60 -1.21 -17.73 9.13
CA VAL A 60 -0.89 -17.93 7.71
C VAL A 60 0.57 -18.34 7.54
N ARG A 61 0.82 -19.36 6.71
CA ARG A 61 2.16 -19.67 6.21
C ARG A 61 2.49 -18.77 5.04
N ARG A 62 3.71 -18.26 4.97
CA ARG A 62 4.17 -17.37 3.92
C ARG A 62 5.44 -17.89 3.26
N CYS A 63 5.48 -17.79 1.95
CA CYS A 63 6.67 -18.10 1.18
C CYS A 63 7.78 -17.08 1.47
N THR A 64 8.97 -17.58 1.76
CA THR A 64 10.16 -16.75 1.99
C THR A 64 10.91 -16.40 0.70
N GLY A 65 10.45 -16.89 -0.45
CA GLY A 65 11.12 -16.70 -1.74
C GLY A 65 11.17 -15.25 -2.24
N GLY A 66 10.41 -14.33 -1.62
CA GLY A 66 10.45 -12.90 -1.95
C GLY A 66 10.30 -12.64 -3.45
N LEU A 67 11.20 -11.84 -4.02
CA LEU A 67 11.22 -11.55 -5.46
C LEU A 67 11.68 -12.73 -6.33
N SER A 68 12.28 -13.76 -5.74
CA SER A 68 12.59 -15.00 -6.46
C SER A 68 11.36 -15.86 -6.72
N CYS A 69 10.25 -15.62 -5.99
CA CYS A 69 8.98 -16.28 -6.23
C CYS A 69 8.21 -15.55 -7.34
N PRO A 70 7.90 -16.21 -8.47
CA PRO A 70 7.18 -15.58 -9.60
C PRO A 70 5.85 -14.97 -9.18
N ALA A 71 5.07 -15.67 -8.35
CA ALA A 71 3.78 -15.17 -7.88
C ALA A 71 3.92 -13.89 -7.03
N GLN A 72 4.90 -13.82 -6.15
CA GLN A 72 5.16 -12.62 -5.35
C GLN A 72 5.70 -11.46 -6.20
N ALA A 73 6.57 -11.75 -7.16
CA ALA A 73 7.12 -10.74 -8.06
C ALA A 73 6.03 -10.09 -8.91
N ILE A 74 5.11 -10.89 -9.47
CA ILE A 74 3.96 -10.39 -10.23
C ILE A 74 3.07 -9.49 -9.36
N GLU A 75 2.70 -9.93 -8.15
CA GLU A 75 1.86 -9.13 -7.26
C GLU A 75 2.55 -7.84 -6.79
N ARG A 76 3.87 -7.85 -6.58
CA ARG A 76 4.65 -6.64 -6.30
C ARG A 76 4.67 -5.67 -7.47
N LEU A 77 4.80 -6.15 -8.72
CA LEU A 77 4.72 -5.31 -9.91
C LEU A 77 3.31 -4.70 -10.07
N LYS A 78 2.25 -5.48 -9.83
CA LYS A 78 0.86 -4.99 -9.83
C LYS A 78 0.66 -3.90 -8.77
N HIS A 79 1.15 -4.14 -7.55
CA HIS A 79 1.12 -3.15 -6.48
C HIS A 79 1.86 -1.87 -6.87
N PHE A 80 3.07 -2.00 -7.42
CA PHE A 80 3.92 -0.89 -7.82
C PHE A 80 3.24 0.04 -8.84
N VAL A 81 2.53 -0.51 -9.82
CA VAL A 81 1.83 0.29 -10.84
C VAL A 81 0.44 0.73 -10.42
N SER A 82 -0.04 0.31 -9.26
CA SER A 82 -1.38 0.59 -8.76
C SER A 82 -1.65 2.08 -8.56
N ARG A 83 -2.93 2.45 -8.47
CA ARG A 83 -3.39 3.84 -8.34
C ARG A 83 -2.77 4.58 -7.15
N GLU A 84 -2.62 3.92 -6.02
CA GLU A 84 -2.08 4.50 -4.78
C GLU A 84 -0.54 4.60 -4.81
N ALA A 85 0.12 3.76 -5.63
CA ALA A 85 1.57 3.76 -5.85
C ALA A 85 1.96 4.67 -7.02
N PHE A 86 2.59 4.15 -8.06
CA PHE A 86 3.01 4.95 -9.22
C PHE A 86 1.86 5.38 -10.15
N ASN A 87 0.72 4.70 -10.12
CA ASN A 87 -0.44 4.97 -10.98
C ASN A 87 -0.07 5.02 -12.47
N ILE A 88 0.51 3.94 -12.97
CA ILE A 88 0.91 3.85 -14.38
C ILE A 88 -0.24 3.25 -15.19
N GLU A 89 -0.92 4.09 -15.96
CA GLU A 89 -1.97 3.65 -16.86
C GLU A 89 -1.39 2.81 -18.01
N GLY A 90 -2.13 1.79 -18.43
CA GLY A 90 -1.71 0.87 -19.49
C GLY A 90 -1.01 -0.38 -18.99
N LEU A 91 -0.52 -0.44 -17.75
CA LEU A 91 0.04 -1.65 -17.13
C LEU A 91 -0.97 -2.34 -16.21
N GLY A 92 -2.08 -2.83 -16.77
CA GLY A 92 -3.05 -3.62 -16.02
C GLY A 92 -2.52 -5.00 -15.63
N SER A 93 -3.22 -5.70 -14.71
CA SER A 93 -2.79 -6.99 -14.17
C SER A 93 -2.41 -8.02 -15.24
N LYS A 94 -3.20 -8.13 -16.32
CA LYS A 94 -2.93 -9.06 -17.42
C LYS A 94 -1.63 -8.74 -18.16
N ILE A 95 -1.36 -7.47 -18.40
CA ILE A 95 -0.13 -7.02 -19.10
C ILE A 95 1.09 -7.24 -18.23
N ILE A 96 0.99 -6.97 -16.92
CA ILE A 96 2.07 -7.27 -15.97
C ILE A 96 2.40 -8.77 -15.95
N GLU A 97 1.39 -9.64 -15.88
CA GLU A 97 1.58 -11.09 -15.93
C GLU A 97 2.22 -11.54 -17.24
N GLN A 98 1.72 -11.03 -18.37
CA GLN A 98 2.26 -11.34 -19.68
C GLN A 98 3.73 -10.90 -19.78
N PHE A 99 4.04 -9.65 -19.46
CA PHE A 99 5.42 -9.11 -19.57
C PHE A 99 6.38 -9.79 -18.59
N PHE A 100 5.88 -10.21 -17.42
CA PHE A 100 6.68 -10.98 -16.48
C PHE A 100 7.00 -12.38 -17.05
N ASN A 101 6.00 -13.09 -17.57
CA ASN A 101 6.18 -14.43 -18.15
C ASN A 101 7.08 -14.42 -19.40
N GLU A 102 6.99 -13.37 -20.22
CA GLU A 102 7.86 -13.15 -21.38
C GLU A 102 9.28 -12.66 -21.01
N GLY A 103 9.54 -12.37 -19.73
CA GLY A 103 10.84 -11.87 -19.27
C GLY A 103 11.10 -10.40 -19.58
N ILE A 104 10.08 -9.67 -20.02
CA ILE A 104 10.18 -8.23 -20.30
C ILE A 104 10.30 -7.43 -19.00
N LEU A 105 9.53 -7.82 -17.97
CA LEU A 105 9.59 -7.23 -16.64
C LEU A 105 10.04 -8.28 -15.63
N ARG A 106 11.05 -7.96 -14.83
CA ARG A 106 11.52 -8.76 -13.69
C ARG A 106 11.52 -7.95 -12.41
N SER A 107 11.73 -6.65 -12.52
CA SER A 107 11.76 -5.70 -11.41
C SER A 107 10.95 -4.44 -11.73
N PRO A 108 10.57 -3.64 -10.73
CA PRO A 108 9.94 -2.34 -10.97
C PRO A 108 10.78 -1.37 -11.80
N ALA A 109 12.11 -1.46 -11.74
CA ALA A 109 13.02 -0.61 -12.53
C ALA A 109 12.91 -0.89 -14.04
N ASP A 110 12.60 -2.14 -14.42
CA ASP A 110 12.41 -2.51 -15.83
C ASP A 110 11.28 -1.75 -16.51
N ILE A 111 10.29 -1.31 -15.75
CA ILE A 111 9.15 -0.52 -16.26
C ILE A 111 9.65 0.77 -16.89
N PHE A 112 10.58 1.45 -16.22
CA PHE A 112 11.12 2.74 -16.69
C PHE A 112 12.13 2.60 -17.85
N SER A 113 12.58 1.38 -18.11
CA SER A 113 13.44 1.07 -19.25
C SER A 113 12.67 0.60 -20.50
N LEU A 114 11.34 0.37 -20.39
CA LEU A 114 10.54 -0.20 -21.48
C LEU A 114 10.62 0.59 -22.77
N GLU A 115 10.52 1.93 -22.72
CA GLU A 115 10.57 2.78 -23.91
C GLU A 115 11.92 2.65 -24.60
N ARG A 116 13.03 2.76 -23.88
CA ARG A 116 14.39 2.59 -24.42
C ARG A 116 14.57 1.21 -25.05
N ARG A 117 14.09 0.16 -24.40
CA ARG A 117 14.14 -1.20 -24.90
C ARG A 117 13.20 -1.46 -26.07
N ASN A 118 12.13 -0.65 -26.24
CA ASN A 118 11.21 -0.79 -27.35
C ASN A 118 11.85 -0.47 -28.70
N PHE A 119 12.68 0.54 -28.72
CA PHE A 119 13.34 1.02 -29.96
C PHE A 119 14.70 0.33 -30.22
N GLY A 120 15.17 -0.53 -29.32
CA GLY A 120 16.51 -1.09 -29.38
C GLY A 120 17.58 -0.08 -28.91
N SER A 121 18.80 -0.54 -28.68
CA SER A 121 19.92 0.38 -28.42
C SER A 121 20.53 0.81 -29.76
N ASP A 122 20.78 2.11 -29.91
CA ASP A 122 21.59 2.66 -31.02
C ASP A 122 23.07 2.23 -30.92
N ASP A 123 23.42 1.32 -30.02
CA ASP A 123 24.75 0.85 -29.83
C ASP A 123 25.10 -0.13 -30.95
N LEU A 124 26.09 0.21 -31.77
CA LEU A 124 26.55 -0.51 -32.97
C LEU A 124 26.92 -1.98 -32.68
N PHE A 125 27.07 -2.34 -31.40
CA PHE A 125 27.50 -3.67 -30.94
C PHE A 125 26.39 -4.48 -30.25
N SER A 126 25.19 -3.88 -30.04
CA SER A 126 24.06 -4.60 -29.45
C SER A 126 23.21 -5.24 -30.55
N THR A 127 23.25 -6.57 -30.60
CA THR A 127 22.41 -7.40 -31.49
C THR A 127 20.97 -7.54 -30.96
N GLY A 128 20.55 -6.66 -30.09
CA GLY A 128 19.21 -6.70 -29.47
C GLY A 128 18.16 -6.06 -30.39
N GLU A 129 17.34 -6.89 -31.02
CA GLU A 129 16.08 -6.41 -31.60
C GLU A 129 15.26 -5.72 -30.52
N GLY A 130 14.67 -4.55 -30.81
CA GLY A 130 13.79 -3.85 -29.90
C GLY A 130 12.56 -4.68 -29.54
N LEU A 131 11.88 -4.32 -28.44
CA LEU A 131 10.64 -5.00 -28.02
C LEU A 131 9.50 -4.84 -29.04
N HIS A 132 9.50 -3.70 -29.78
CA HIS A 132 8.52 -3.35 -30.80
C HIS A 132 7.07 -3.63 -30.36
N LEU A 133 6.68 -3.08 -29.19
CA LEU A 133 5.36 -3.31 -28.60
C LEU A 133 4.23 -3.03 -29.58
N GLU A 134 4.39 -2.03 -30.43
CA GLU A 134 3.42 -1.62 -31.46
C GLU A 134 3.09 -2.74 -32.47
N ASN A 135 3.98 -3.74 -32.62
CA ASN A 135 3.82 -4.87 -33.53
C ASN A 135 3.30 -6.14 -32.84
N ARG A 136 3.07 -6.07 -31.53
CA ARG A 136 2.60 -7.24 -30.75
C ARG A 136 1.09 -7.34 -30.76
N GLU A 137 0.58 -8.56 -30.60
CA GLU A 137 -0.86 -8.82 -30.51
C GLU A 137 -1.48 -8.03 -29.34
N GLY A 138 -2.60 -7.36 -29.61
CA GLY A 138 -3.29 -6.50 -28.63
C GLY A 138 -2.68 -5.12 -28.46
N TRP A 139 -1.57 -4.81 -29.15
CA TRP A 139 -0.92 -3.50 -29.12
C TRP A 139 -1.01 -2.80 -30.49
N GLY A 140 -0.90 -1.52 -30.45
CA GLY A 140 -0.77 -0.68 -31.65
C GLY A 140 0.07 0.55 -31.28
N LYS A 141 0.48 1.31 -32.28
CA LYS A 141 1.33 2.50 -32.09
C LYS A 141 0.81 3.44 -31.01
N LYS A 142 -0.48 3.76 -31.04
CA LYS A 142 -1.11 4.68 -30.07
C LYS A 142 -1.12 4.12 -28.64
N SER A 143 -1.32 2.81 -28.46
CA SER A 143 -1.30 2.21 -27.12
C SER A 143 0.10 2.14 -26.53
N ALA A 144 1.12 1.85 -27.35
CA ALA A 144 2.51 1.88 -26.92
C ALA A 144 2.96 3.31 -26.55
N GLU A 145 2.64 4.32 -27.39
CA GLU A 145 2.92 5.73 -27.11
C GLU A 145 2.25 6.22 -25.82
N ASN A 146 0.98 5.84 -25.59
CA ASN A 146 0.26 6.18 -24.38
C ASN A 146 0.91 5.55 -23.13
N LEU A 147 1.34 4.29 -23.21
CA LEU A 147 2.04 3.62 -22.12
C LEU A 147 3.36 4.33 -21.77
N PHE A 148 4.19 4.63 -22.77
CA PHE A 148 5.48 5.30 -22.55
C PHE A 148 5.28 6.70 -21.96
N ARG A 149 4.28 7.44 -22.44
CA ARG A 149 3.90 8.73 -21.85
C ARG A 149 3.50 8.57 -20.38
N ALA A 150 2.62 7.59 -20.06
CA ALA A 150 2.20 7.33 -18.68
C ALA A 150 3.38 6.96 -17.77
N ILE A 151 4.34 6.18 -18.25
CA ILE A 151 5.58 5.85 -17.51
C ILE A 151 6.41 7.11 -17.28
N ASN A 152 6.64 7.92 -18.31
CA ASN A 152 7.49 9.11 -18.23
C ASN A 152 6.91 10.18 -17.31
N GLU A 153 5.58 10.38 -17.30
CA GLU A 153 4.90 11.28 -16.37
C GLU A 153 5.12 10.86 -14.90
N ARG A 154 5.40 9.58 -14.62
CA ARG A 154 5.62 9.06 -13.27
C ARG A 154 7.08 9.00 -12.84
N ARG A 155 8.03 9.47 -13.67
CA ARG A 155 9.43 9.60 -13.26
C ARG A 155 9.64 10.59 -12.11
N ASN A 156 8.69 11.51 -11.89
CA ASN A 156 8.65 12.36 -10.71
C ASN A 156 7.56 11.86 -9.77
N ILE A 157 7.94 11.44 -8.56
CA ILE A 157 7.02 10.87 -7.58
C ILE A 157 7.21 11.51 -6.21
N THR A 158 6.12 11.67 -5.45
CA THR A 158 6.18 12.17 -4.07
C THR A 158 6.70 11.09 -3.12
N LEU A 159 7.40 11.50 -2.07
CA LEU A 159 7.98 10.59 -1.08
C LEU A 159 6.97 9.58 -0.49
N PRO A 160 5.76 9.97 -0.06
CA PRO A 160 4.80 9.01 0.48
C PRO A 160 4.41 7.92 -0.52
N ARG A 161 4.19 8.29 -1.79
CA ARG A 161 3.82 7.33 -2.84
C ARG A 161 4.96 6.39 -3.18
N PHE A 162 6.19 6.90 -3.19
CA PHE A 162 7.38 6.07 -3.42
C PHE A 162 7.57 5.04 -2.30
N ILE A 163 7.47 5.45 -1.03
CA ILE A 163 7.55 4.54 0.12
C ILE A 163 6.45 3.46 0.03
N TYR A 164 5.21 3.86 -0.28
CA TYR A 164 4.12 2.92 -0.45
C TYR A 164 4.38 1.93 -1.59
N ALA A 165 4.91 2.40 -2.70
CA ALA A 165 5.20 1.58 -3.89
C ALA A 165 6.27 0.51 -3.65
N LEU A 166 7.15 0.68 -2.67
CA LEU A 166 8.14 -0.35 -2.29
C LEU A 166 7.48 -1.63 -1.76
N GLY A 167 6.22 -1.57 -1.34
CA GLY A 167 5.48 -2.74 -0.88
C GLY A 167 6.04 -3.36 0.40
N ILE A 168 6.56 -2.52 1.31
CA ILE A 168 7.04 -2.96 2.62
C ILE A 168 5.87 -3.52 3.42
N ARG A 169 6.05 -4.67 4.03
CA ARG A 169 5.01 -5.33 4.82
C ARG A 169 4.47 -4.39 5.90
N GLN A 170 3.15 -4.40 6.12
CA GLN A 170 2.41 -3.56 7.05
C GLN A 170 2.44 -2.04 6.75
N VAL A 171 3.23 -1.58 5.77
CA VAL A 171 3.33 -0.16 5.41
C VAL A 171 2.28 0.17 4.35
N GLY A 172 1.16 0.70 4.80
CA GLY A 172 0.09 1.23 3.93
C GLY A 172 0.30 2.71 3.57
N ALA A 173 -0.62 3.28 2.79
CA ALA A 173 -0.55 4.68 2.37
C ALA A 173 -0.48 5.68 3.56
N ALA A 174 -1.23 5.43 4.64
CA ALA A 174 -1.20 6.27 5.84
C ALA A 174 0.17 6.21 6.55
N THR A 175 0.73 5.01 6.70
CA THR A 175 2.06 4.84 7.32
C THR A 175 3.16 5.45 6.45
N SER A 176 3.05 5.31 5.12
CA SER A 176 3.99 5.93 4.18
C SER A 176 4.01 7.45 4.30
N LEU A 177 2.84 8.06 4.52
CA LEU A 177 2.74 9.50 4.79
C LEU A 177 3.40 9.88 6.12
N LEU A 178 3.15 9.12 7.21
CA LEU A 178 3.79 9.34 8.51
C LEU A 178 5.31 9.25 8.41
N ILE A 179 5.83 8.24 7.70
CA ILE A 179 7.28 8.11 7.46
C ILE A 179 7.80 9.31 6.69
N ALA A 180 7.13 9.72 5.61
CA ALA A 180 7.54 10.87 4.82
C ALA A 180 7.58 12.17 5.63
N GLN A 181 6.60 12.41 6.48
CA GLN A 181 6.54 13.55 7.39
C GLN A 181 7.71 13.58 8.39
N ASN A 182 8.08 12.43 8.94
CA ASN A 182 9.09 12.34 10.00
C ASN A 182 10.53 12.30 9.47
N TYR A 183 10.73 11.81 8.23
CA TYR A 183 12.08 11.69 7.64
C TYR A 183 12.39 12.76 6.60
N GLY A 184 11.39 13.41 6.02
CA GLY A 184 11.52 14.53 5.08
C GLY A 184 12.01 14.13 3.69
N SER A 185 13.04 13.26 3.58
CA SER A 185 13.59 12.78 2.31
C SER A 185 13.76 11.27 2.30
N PHE A 186 13.77 10.66 1.11
CA PHE A 186 14.03 9.23 0.97
C PHE A 186 15.46 8.86 1.36
N ALA A 187 16.42 9.71 1.05
CA ALA A 187 17.81 9.50 1.41
C ALA A 187 18.01 9.41 2.93
N ASN A 188 17.40 10.32 3.70
CA ASN A 188 17.43 10.27 5.16
C ASN A 188 16.74 9.02 5.70
N PHE A 189 15.55 8.68 5.17
CA PHE A 189 14.83 7.46 5.58
C PHE A 189 15.69 6.21 5.35
N MET A 190 16.22 6.03 4.15
CA MET A 190 17.07 4.89 3.79
C MET A 190 18.31 4.79 4.67
N GLN A 191 19.00 5.92 4.92
CA GLN A 191 20.18 5.97 5.79
C GLN A 191 19.86 5.53 7.23
N GLN A 192 18.74 5.99 7.80
CA GLN A 192 18.32 5.62 9.16
C GLN A 192 17.93 4.14 9.24
N MET A 193 17.30 3.57 8.20
CA MET A 193 16.93 2.16 8.17
C MET A 193 18.15 1.25 8.02
N GLN A 194 19.12 1.63 7.21
CA GLN A 194 20.39 0.90 7.09
C GLN A 194 21.23 0.98 8.37
N ALA A 195 21.09 2.04 9.15
CA ALA A 195 21.68 2.17 10.48
C ALA A 195 20.86 1.46 11.59
N GLU A 196 19.80 0.75 11.23
CA GLU A 196 18.92 0.00 12.14
C GLU A 196 18.30 0.87 13.27
N ASN A 197 18.03 2.15 12.98
CA ASN A 197 17.50 3.09 13.97
C ASN A 197 16.01 2.83 14.26
N LEU A 198 15.72 1.78 15.03
CA LEU A 198 14.37 1.40 15.47
C LEU A 198 13.74 2.44 16.39
N GLU A 199 14.53 3.10 17.24
CA GLU A 199 14.00 4.07 18.23
C GLU A 199 13.26 5.21 17.53
N LYS A 200 13.82 5.74 16.45
CA LYS A 200 13.18 6.79 15.67
C LYS A 200 11.87 6.34 15.01
N LEU A 201 11.79 5.09 14.52
CA LEU A 201 10.54 4.54 14.00
C LEU A 201 9.48 4.39 15.09
N LEU A 202 9.87 3.85 16.26
CA LEU A 202 8.97 3.64 17.38
C LEU A 202 8.50 4.94 18.03
N SER A 203 9.22 6.05 17.84
CA SER A 203 8.77 7.37 18.29
C SER A 203 7.62 7.94 17.45
N ILE A 204 7.33 7.35 16.29
CA ILE A 204 6.24 7.80 15.39
C ILE A 204 4.94 7.16 15.85
N ASP A 205 3.97 7.98 16.26
CA ASP A 205 2.63 7.50 16.62
C ASP A 205 1.98 6.75 15.43
N GLY A 206 1.52 5.51 15.71
CA GLY A 206 0.97 4.62 14.68
C GLY A 206 1.97 3.62 14.08
N ILE A 207 3.25 3.63 14.50
CA ILE A 207 4.23 2.60 14.13
C ILE A 207 4.55 1.75 15.36
N GLY A 208 4.07 0.49 15.36
CA GLY A 208 4.35 -0.48 16.40
C GLY A 208 5.62 -1.30 16.13
N GLU A 209 6.05 -2.08 17.15
CA GLU A 209 7.29 -2.87 17.09
C GLU A 209 7.35 -3.84 15.91
N ALA A 210 6.26 -4.56 15.61
CA ALA A 210 6.22 -5.51 14.51
C ALA A 210 6.44 -4.83 13.15
N MET A 211 5.77 -3.67 12.95
CA MET A 211 5.92 -2.88 11.73
C MET A 211 7.32 -2.26 11.61
N ALA A 212 7.88 -1.76 12.72
CA ALA A 212 9.22 -1.19 12.74
C ALA A 212 10.29 -2.24 12.38
N LYS A 213 10.14 -3.47 12.90
CA LYS A 213 10.99 -4.60 12.53
C LYS A 213 10.87 -4.95 11.05
N ASP A 214 9.65 -5.08 10.51
CA ASP A 214 9.42 -5.37 9.10
C ASP A 214 10.07 -4.31 8.18
N ILE A 215 10.01 -3.04 8.57
CA ILE A 215 10.65 -1.94 7.82
C ILE A 215 12.17 -2.11 7.82
N VAL A 216 12.80 -2.29 8.99
CA VAL A 216 14.26 -2.43 9.09
C VAL A 216 14.74 -3.68 8.35
N GLU A 217 14.08 -4.82 8.51
CA GLU A 217 14.42 -6.06 7.81
C GLU A 217 14.33 -5.90 6.28
N PHE A 218 13.35 -5.14 5.79
CA PHE A 218 13.26 -4.84 4.35
C PHE A 218 14.52 -4.13 3.82
N PHE A 219 15.10 -3.19 4.58
CA PHE A 219 16.31 -2.46 4.20
C PHE A 219 17.62 -3.22 4.50
N LYS A 220 17.59 -4.31 5.25
CA LYS A 220 18.74 -5.21 5.41
C LYS A 220 18.94 -6.12 4.19
N GLU A 221 17.88 -6.39 3.46
CA GLU A 221 17.92 -7.27 2.30
C GLU A 221 18.67 -6.60 1.14
N ALA A 222 19.85 -7.12 0.80
CA ALA A 222 20.71 -6.58 -0.26
C ALA A 222 19.98 -6.48 -1.62
N HIS A 223 19.09 -7.42 -1.90
CA HIS A 223 18.29 -7.43 -3.12
C HIS A 223 17.32 -6.24 -3.18
N ASN A 224 16.67 -5.90 -2.08
CA ASN A 224 15.78 -4.74 -2.01
C ASN A 224 16.56 -3.43 -2.22
N ILE A 225 17.73 -3.32 -1.59
CA ILE A 225 18.62 -2.15 -1.78
C ILE A 225 19.05 -2.00 -3.23
N LYS A 226 19.38 -3.11 -3.89
CA LYS A 226 19.74 -3.11 -5.32
C LYS A 226 18.58 -2.55 -6.16
N ILE A 227 17.36 -3.07 -5.99
CA ILE A 227 16.18 -2.59 -6.72
C ILE A 227 15.89 -1.12 -6.43
N ILE A 228 16.00 -0.69 -5.17
CA ILE A 228 15.83 0.72 -4.80
C ILE A 228 16.84 1.60 -5.55
N ASN A 229 18.11 1.23 -5.59
CA ASN A 229 19.14 1.99 -6.29
C ASN A 229 18.88 2.04 -7.81
N GLU A 230 18.46 0.93 -8.40
CA GLU A 230 18.04 0.88 -9.81
C GLU A 230 16.84 1.81 -10.06
N LEU A 231 15.84 1.81 -9.19
CA LEU A 231 14.70 2.74 -9.28
C LEU A 231 15.11 4.20 -9.14
N LEU A 232 15.99 4.52 -8.18
CA LEU A 232 16.47 5.89 -7.97
C LEU A 232 17.31 6.43 -9.13
N SER A 233 17.87 5.55 -9.98
CA SER A 233 18.52 5.98 -11.23
C SER A 233 17.52 6.35 -12.34
N GLU A 234 16.29 5.88 -12.26
CA GLU A 234 15.24 6.08 -13.27
C GLU A 234 14.18 7.13 -12.84
N VAL A 235 14.00 7.34 -11.52
CA VAL A 235 12.95 8.22 -11.00
C VAL A 235 13.50 9.25 -10.02
N LYS A 236 12.85 10.41 -9.98
CA LYS A 236 13.14 11.47 -9.01
C LYS A 236 12.08 11.45 -7.91
N VAL A 237 12.50 11.12 -6.70
CA VAL A 237 11.64 11.18 -5.51
C VAL A 237 11.71 12.60 -4.95
N ALA A 238 10.58 13.30 -4.95
CA ALA A 238 10.49 14.63 -4.36
C ALA A 238 10.50 14.52 -2.83
N ASP A 239 11.32 15.34 -2.17
CA ASP A 239 11.32 15.45 -0.72
C ASP A 239 9.93 15.86 -0.22
N PHE A 240 9.59 15.40 0.97
CA PHE A 240 8.33 15.75 1.59
C PHE A 240 8.36 17.23 1.96
N GLN A 241 7.49 18.00 1.33
CA GLN A 241 7.24 19.36 1.70
C GLN A 241 5.99 19.40 2.57
N ASP A 242 6.16 19.77 3.81
CA ASP A 242 5.03 20.06 4.67
C ASP A 242 4.40 21.37 4.19
N THR A 243 3.38 21.22 3.34
CA THR A 243 2.61 22.37 2.85
C THR A 243 1.54 22.81 3.84
N ALA A 244 1.53 22.18 5.04
CA ALA A 244 0.58 22.54 6.08
C ALA A 244 0.85 23.94 6.61
N ASN A 245 -0.18 24.75 6.70
CA ASN A 245 -0.10 26.05 7.34
C ASN A 245 -0.05 25.88 8.87
N HIS A 246 1.15 25.79 9.43
CA HIS A 246 1.37 25.63 10.88
C HIS A 246 0.86 26.79 11.73
N ASN A 247 0.54 27.93 11.13
CA ASN A 247 -0.09 29.07 11.81
C ASN A 247 -1.63 29.00 11.79
N SER A 248 -2.20 27.94 11.20
CA SER A 248 -3.63 27.72 11.15
C SER A 248 -4.23 27.37 12.51
N PRO A 249 -5.48 27.80 12.81
CA PRO A 249 -6.22 27.35 14.00
C PRO A 249 -6.43 25.84 14.07
N LEU A 250 -6.28 25.13 12.93
CA LEU A 250 -6.42 23.68 12.83
C LEU A 250 -5.09 22.93 12.95
N SER A 251 -3.96 23.65 13.02
CA SER A 251 -2.64 23.02 13.09
C SER A 251 -2.50 22.14 14.35
N GLY A 252 -2.09 20.88 14.13
CA GLY A 252 -1.95 19.87 15.18
C GLY A 252 -3.27 19.29 15.70
N LYS A 253 -4.43 19.82 15.27
CA LYS A 253 -5.76 19.38 15.71
C LYS A 253 -6.25 18.13 14.98
N THR A 254 -6.91 17.24 15.71
CA THR A 254 -7.53 16.05 15.13
C THR A 254 -8.96 16.35 14.73
N VAL A 255 -9.28 16.18 13.44
CA VAL A 255 -10.58 16.52 12.85
C VAL A 255 -11.26 15.27 12.29
N VAL A 256 -12.56 15.12 12.56
CA VAL A 256 -13.41 14.05 12.00
C VAL A 256 -14.55 14.67 11.20
N PHE A 257 -14.81 14.14 10.00
CA PHE A 257 -15.95 14.58 9.16
C PHE A 257 -17.10 13.58 9.25
N THR A 258 -18.34 14.09 9.40
CA THR A 258 -19.57 13.28 9.46
C THR A 258 -20.69 13.97 8.69
N GLY A 259 -21.62 13.18 8.13
CA GLY A 259 -22.71 13.70 7.30
C GLY A 259 -22.26 14.07 5.88
N THR A 260 -23.19 14.62 5.10
CA THR A 260 -22.98 15.09 3.72
C THR A 260 -22.66 16.59 3.77
N LEU A 261 -21.51 16.98 3.21
CA LEU A 261 -21.13 18.38 3.07
C LEU A 261 -21.81 18.96 1.81
N GLU A 262 -22.28 20.19 1.90
CA GLU A 262 -23.06 20.84 0.83
C GLU A 262 -22.18 21.62 -0.14
N ASN A 263 -21.11 22.26 0.35
CA ASN A 263 -20.28 23.17 -0.44
C ASN A 263 -19.01 22.53 -0.99
N MET A 264 -18.68 21.31 -0.54
CA MET A 264 -17.49 20.59 -0.99
C MET A 264 -17.63 19.08 -0.84
N THR A 265 -16.86 18.32 -1.60
CA THR A 265 -16.75 16.89 -1.40
C THR A 265 -15.99 16.57 -0.10
N ARG A 266 -16.25 15.39 0.47
CA ARG A 266 -15.49 14.91 1.66
C ARG A 266 -13.98 14.80 1.38
N ALA A 267 -13.58 14.52 0.15
CA ALA A 267 -12.18 14.46 -0.24
C ALA A 267 -11.53 15.85 -0.22
N GLU A 268 -12.21 16.86 -0.74
CA GLU A 268 -11.76 18.26 -0.70
C GLU A 268 -11.69 18.81 0.72
N ALA A 269 -12.70 18.52 1.56
CA ALA A 269 -12.70 18.93 2.97
C ALA A 269 -11.50 18.33 3.74
N LYS A 270 -11.21 17.04 3.51
CA LYS A 270 -10.03 16.38 4.08
C LYS A 270 -8.73 17.01 3.60
N ALA A 271 -8.61 17.26 2.29
CA ALA A 271 -7.43 17.89 1.71
C ALA A 271 -7.19 19.29 2.28
N LYS A 272 -8.25 20.09 2.45
CA LYS A 272 -8.17 21.43 3.08
C LYS A 272 -7.72 21.34 4.54
N ALA A 273 -8.32 20.44 5.34
CA ALA A 273 -7.92 20.25 6.73
C ALA A 273 -6.45 19.83 6.86
N LEU A 274 -5.99 18.89 6.03
CA LEU A 274 -4.59 18.46 5.97
C LEU A 274 -3.67 19.62 5.58
N GLY A 275 -4.06 20.42 4.56
CA GLY A 275 -3.33 21.62 4.15
C GLY A 275 -3.23 22.70 5.23
N MET A 276 -4.10 22.67 6.22
CA MET A 276 -4.08 23.54 7.40
C MET A 276 -3.36 22.89 8.61
N GLY A 277 -2.64 21.79 8.41
CA GLY A 277 -1.88 21.12 9.46
C GLY A 277 -2.72 20.28 10.43
N ALA A 278 -4.00 20.01 10.11
CA ALA A 278 -4.84 19.13 10.91
C ALA A 278 -4.56 17.65 10.65
N LYS A 279 -4.82 16.82 11.65
CA LYS A 279 -4.87 15.37 11.52
C LYS A 279 -6.30 14.94 11.21
N VAL A 280 -6.54 14.16 10.16
CA VAL A 280 -7.89 13.71 9.80
C VAL A 280 -8.09 12.27 10.24
N ALA A 281 -9.04 12.04 11.17
CA ALA A 281 -9.36 10.72 11.67
C ALA A 281 -10.69 10.18 11.09
N GLY A 282 -10.79 8.85 11.02
CA GLY A 282 -11.98 8.15 10.52
C GLY A 282 -13.07 7.97 11.57
N SER A 283 -12.74 8.03 12.86
CA SER A 283 -13.65 7.80 13.99
C SER A 283 -13.46 8.85 15.08
N VAL A 284 -14.52 9.09 15.86
CA VAL A 284 -14.47 10.03 17.00
C VAL A 284 -13.96 9.30 18.24
N SER A 285 -12.99 9.92 18.92
CA SER A 285 -12.38 9.45 20.17
C SER A 285 -12.15 10.63 21.13
N ALA A 286 -11.68 10.34 22.35
CA ALA A 286 -11.30 11.37 23.33
C ALA A 286 -10.15 12.30 22.84
N HIS A 287 -9.41 11.88 21.80
CA HIS A 287 -8.34 12.67 21.18
C HIS A 287 -8.81 13.47 19.95
N THR A 288 -10.12 13.51 19.68
CA THR A 288 -10.68 14.31 18.59
C THR A 288 -10.93 15.72 19.08
N ASP A 289 -10.36 16.73 18.40
CA ASP A 289 -10.54 18.14 18.76
C ASP A 289 -11.82 18.72 18.14
N TYR A 290 -12.09 18.37 16.88
CA TYR A 290 -13.23 18.88 16.12
C TYR A 290 -13.96 17.79 15.36
N VAL A 291 -15.28 17.87 15.36
CA VAL A 291 -16.13 17.09 14.44
C VAL A 291 -16.83 18.06 13.50
N ILE A 292 -16.53 17.96 12.20
CA ILE A 292 -17.19 18.76 11.16
C ILE A 292 -18.45 18.03 10.73
N MET A 293 -19.57 18.69 10.93
CA MET A 293 -20.89 18.13 10.71
C MET A 293 -21.55 18.75 9.48
N GLY A 294 -21.84 17.90 8.48
CA GLY A 294 -22.73 18.22 7.36
C GLY A 294 -24.16 17.75 7.61
N ALA A 295 -24.99 17.78 6.57
CA ALA A 295 -26.35 17.27 6.61
C ALA A 295 -26.37 15.76 6.91
N ASP A 296 -27.45 15.26 7.52
CA ASP A 296 -27.67 13.85 7.85
C ASP A 296 -26.54 13.22 8.69
N ALA A 297 -26.04 13.94 9.67
CA ALA A 297 -24.99 13.48 10.55
C ALA A 297 -25.46 12.30 11.43
N GLY A 298 -24.84 11.12 11.21
CA GLY A 298 -25.18 9.87 11.87
C GLY A 298 -24.53 9.67 13.25
N SER A 299 -24.20 8.41 13.58
CA SER A 299 -23.66 7.96 14.87
C SER A 299 -22.42 8.70 15.38
N LYS A 300 -21.59 9.24 14.48
CA LYS A 300 -20.38 10.00 14.87
C LYS A 300 -20.70 11.33 15.54
N ALA A 301 -21.79 12.01 15.14
CA ALA A 301 -22.21 13.24 15.79
C ALA A 301 -22.70 12.99 17.23
N LYS A 302 -23.47 11.92 17.44
CA LYS A 302 -23.90 11.49 18.78
C LYS A 302 -22.68 11.19 19.67
N LYS A 303 -21.74 10.43 19.16
CA LYS A 303 -20.52 10.09 19.90
C LYS A 303 -19.68 11.33 20.24
N ALA A 304 -19.65 12.33 19.36
CA ALA A 304 -18.97 13.60 19.64
C ALA A 304 -19.62 14.35 20.80
N GLN A 305 -20.95 14.38 20.86
CA GLN A 305 -21.69 14.97 21.96
C GLN A 305 -21.44 14.24 23.28
N GLU A 306 -21.46 12.90 23.26
CA GLU A 306 -21.18 12.06 24.44
C GLU A 306 -19.77 12.28 25.01
N LEU A 307 -18.79 12.52 24.13
CA LEU A 307 -17.39 12.74 24.50
C LEU A 307 -17.05 14.21 24.75
N GLY A 308 -18.02 15.15 24.61
CA GLY A 308 -17.79 16.59 24.78
C GLY A 308 -16.88 17.20 23.70
N VAL A 309 -16.74 16.54 22.54
CA VAL A 309 -15.93 17.03 21.43
C VAL A 309 -16.63 18.19 20.74
N LYS A 310 -15.88 19.26 20.44
CA LYS A 310 -16.43 20.44 19.76
C LYS A 310 -16.91 20.11 18.35
N ILE A 311 -18.18 20.35 18.09
CA ILE A 311 -18.79 20.16 16.78
C ILE A 311 -18.82 21.51 16.06
N LEU A 312 -18.38 21.51 14.82
CA LEU A 312 -18.41 22.65 13.90
C LEU A 312 -19.30 22.32 12.71
N SER A 313 -20.05 23.29 12.25
CA SER A 313 -20.75 23.22 10.96
C SER A 313 -19.76 23.33 9.79
N GLU A 314 -20.20 22.97 8.58
CA GLU A 314 -19.40 23.17 7.39
C GLU A 314 -19.01 24.65 7.18
N ALA A 315 -19.93 25.58 7.46
CA ALA A 315 -19.68 27.01 7.35
C ALA A 315 -18.61 27.51 8.33
N GLU A 316 -18.64 27.04 9.60
CA GLU A 316 -17.61 27.35 10.59
C GLU A 316 -16.25 26.77 10.22
N PHE A 317 -16.23 25.55 9.67
CA PHE A 317 -15.01 24.94 9.14
C PHE A 317 -14.43 25.76 7.98
N LEU A 318 -15.29 26.18 7.03
CA LEU A 318 -14.89 27.04 5.92
C LEU A 318 -14.30 28.38 6.40
N SER A 319 -14.89 28.96 7.42
CA SER A 319 -14.38 30.19 8.04
C SER A 319 -12.99 30.00 8.65
N LEU A 320 -12.74 28.85 9.28
CA LEU A 320 -11.42 28.51 9.85
C LEU A 320 -10.35 28.22 8.76
N VAL A 321 -10.80 27.77 7.58
CA VAL A 321 -9.88 27.42 6.47
C VAL A 321 -9.55 28.62 5.59
N ASN A 322 -10.48 29.58 5.46
CA ASN A 322 -10.35 30.73 4.56
C ASN A 322 -9.90 32.05 5.27
N GLY A 323 -9.94 32.08 6.61
CA GLY A 323 -9.49 33.21 7.44
C GLY A 323 -8.07 33.06 7.83
#